data_a640e75d61f149688e8342e86ed7569d
#
_entry.id   a640e75d61f149688e8342e86ed7569d
#
_cell.length_a   1.000
_cell.length_b   1.000
_cell.length_c   1.000
_cell.angle_alpha   90.00
_cell.angle_beta   90.00
_cell.angle_gamma   90.00
#
_symmetry.space_group_name_H-M   'P 1'
#
loop_
_entity.id
_entity.type
_entity.pdbx_description
1 polymer ?
#
loop_
_entity_poly.entity_id
_entity_poly.type
_entity_poly.pdbx_seq_one_letter_code
_entity_poly.pdbx_strand_id
1 'polypeptide(L)'
;MVRILVVDDNPSVRHYLRALLEQRSTWQVCAEARTGKEALQRVVKNRPDMILLDFQMPDLNGIDVARQISSLFPEIPILMVTIHLSKQLAEEARRVGIRGACAKTDVGSIVEAVDALLHQGTYFPTMSAANR
;
A
#
# COMPACT_ATOMS: atom_id res chain seq x y z
N MET A 1 1.35 -12.79 14.13
CA MET A 1 1.90 -11.43 13.82
C MET A 1 1.75 -11.16 12.34
N VAL A 2 1.08 -10.09 11.99
CA VAL A 2 0.95 -9.66 10.60
C VAL A 2 2.20 -8.89 10.20
N ARG A 3 2.81 -9.27 9.08
CA ARG A 3 4.06 -8.68 8.59
C ARG A 3 3.76 -7.79 7.38
N ILE A 4 4.12 -6.52 7.50
CA ILE A 4 3.78 -5.50 6.50
C ILE A 4 5.04 -4.90 5.91
N LEU A 5 5.11 -4.81 4.58
CA LEU A 5 6.16 -4.10 3.86
C LEU A 5 5.66 -2.68 3.57
N VAL A 6 6.45 -1.68 3.93
CA VAL A 6 6.13 -0.27 3.64
C VAL A 6 7.08 0.24 2.55
N VAL A 7 6.50 0.74 1.46
CA VAL A 7 7.24 1.23 0.30
C VAL A 7 6.92 2.71 0.08
N ASP A 8 7.91 3.57 0.32
CA ASP A 8 7.79 5.02 0.12
C ASP A 8 9.21 5.59 0.04
N ASP A 9 9.46 6.53 -0.87
CA ASP A 9 10.79 7.11 -1.02
C ASP A 9 11.15 8.10 0.09
N ASN A 10 10.16 8.59 0.84
CA ASN A 10 10.37 9.55 1.91
C ASN A 10 10.58 8.82 3.26
N PRO A 11 11.76 8.93 3.87
CA PRO A 11 12.03 8.23 5.14
C PRO A 11 11.15 8.70 6.30
N SER A 12 10.75 9.97 6.32
CA SER A 12 9.84 10.48 7.35
C SER A 12 8.46 9.85 7.24
N VAL A 13 7.97 9.65 6.02
CA VAL A 13 6.68 8.98 5.79
C VAL A 13 6.78 7.51 6.21
N ARG A 14 7.86 6.82 5.87
CA ARG A 14 8.03 5.43 6.30
C ARG A 14 8.05 5.32 7.83
N HIS A 15 8.77 6.23 8.49
CA HIS A 15 8.83 6.26 9.96
C HIS A 15 7.43 6.47 10.56
N TYR A 16 6.69 7.41 10.01
CA TYR A 16 5.33 7.71 10.45
C TYR A 16 4.40 6.51 10.25
N LEU A 17 4.44 5.90 9.08
CA LEU A 17 3.60 4.72 8.78
C LEU A 17 3.95 3.53 9.69
N ARG A 18 5.23 3.31 9.94
CA ARG A 18 5.66 2.26 10.87
C ARG A 18 5.06 2.51 12.25
N ALA A 19 5.19 3.73 12.78
CA ALA A 19 4.66 4.05 14.11
C ALA A 19 3.14 3.87 14.15
N LEU A 20 2.45 4.30 13.11
CA LEU A 20 1.00 4.17 13.00
C LEU A 20 0.57 2.69 13.01
N LEU A 21 1.18 1.89 12.16
CA LEU A 21 0.80 0.48 12.01
C LEU A 21 1.15 -0.33 13.26
N GLU A 22 2.30 -0.09 13.84
CA GLU A 22 2.76 -0.84 15.00
C GLU A 22 2.09 -0.44 16.31
N GLN A 23 1.17 0.53 16.29
CA GLN A 23 0.26 0.74 17.41
C GLN A 23 -0.64 -0.49 17.63
N ARG A 24 -0.92 -1.25 16.59
CA ARG A 24 -1.56 -2.56 16.73
C ARG A 24 -0.50 -3.58 17.11
N SER A 25 -0.62 -4.19 18.29
CA SER A 25 0.39 -5.12 18.80
C SER A 25 0.59 -6.36 17.92
N THR A 26 -0.40 -6.67 17.08
CA THR A 26 -0.32 -7.83 16.17
C THR A 26 0.21 -7.48 14.79
N TRP A 27 0.55 -6.22 14.54
CA TRP A 27 1.07 -5.76 13.25
C TRP A 27 2.53 -5.35 13.39
N GLN A 28 3.36 -5.77 12.44
CA GLN A 28 4.79 -5.48 12.41
C GLN A 28 5.20 -5.04 11.01
N VAL A 29 5.96 -3.96 10.91
CA VAL A 29 6.60 -3.58 9.65
C VAL A 29 7.87 -4.41 9.53
N CYS A 30 7.82 -5.43 8.70
CA CYS A 30 8.92 -6.40 8.57
C CYS A 30 10.06 -5.91 7.68
N ALA A 31 9.77 -4.94 6.81
CA ALA A 31 10.76 -4.36 5.90
C ALA A 31 10.27 -3.03 5.36
N GLU A 32 11.21 -2.24 4.85
CA GLU A 32 10.93 -0.97 4.18
C GLU A 32 11.66 -0.94 2.84
N ALA A 33 11.09 -0.24 1.88
CA ALA A 33 11.71 -0.01 0.58
C ALA A 33 11.46 1.44 0.16
N ARG A 34 12.42 2.02 -0.55
CA ARG A 34 12.34 3.42 -1.00
C ARG A 34 12.22 3.56 -2.51
N THR A 35 12.32 2.46 -3.24
CA THR A 35 12.20 2.44 -4.70
C THR A 35 11.41 1.22 -5.14
N GLY A 36 10.92 1.24 -6.38
CA GLY A 36 10.20 0.11 -6.93
C GLY A 36 11.07 -1.15 -7.04
N LYS A 37 12.32 -0.98 -7.44
CA LYS A 37 13.28 -2.09 -7.51
C LYS A 37 13.49 -2.72 -6.13
N GLU A 38 13.69 -1.88 -5.12
CA GLU A 38 13.89 -2.34 -3.75
C GLU A 38 12.62 -3.04 -3.22
N ALA A 39 11.44 -2.52 -3.58
CA ALA A 39 10.17 -3.15 -3.21
C ALA A 39 10.10 -4.58 -3.72
N LEU A 40 10.42 -4.80 -4.99
CA LEU A 40 10.42 -6.14 -5.58
C LEU A 40 11.39 -7.07 -4.85
N GLN A 41 12.58 -6.59 -4.51
CA GLN A 41 13.57 -7.35 -3.78
C GLN A 41 13.06 -7.73 -2.38
N ARG A 42 12.42 -6.79 -1.69
CA ARG A 42 11.89 -7.02 -0.33
C ARG A 42 10.73 -8.01 -0.34
N VAL A 43 9.87 -7.96 -1.34
CA VAL A 43 8.77 -8.93 -1.45
C VAL A 43 9.30 -10.35 -1.59
N VAL A 44 10.28 -10.54 -2.45
CA VAL A 44 10.88 -11.86 -2.66
C VAL A 44 11.57 -12.36 -1.40
N LYS A 45 12.34 -11.50 -0.74
CA LYS A 45 13.13 -11.88 0.43
C LYS A 45 12.27 -12.06 1.69
N ASN A 46 11.35 -11.15 1.94
CA ASN A 46 10.63 -11.09 3.21
C ASN A 46 9.25 -11.73 3.18
N ARG A 47 8.66 -11.91 2.00
CA ARG A 47 7.32 -12.49 1.82
C ARG A 47 6.32 -11.91 2.82
N PRO A 48 6.01 -10.59 2.71
CA PRO A 48 5.11 -9.95 3.65
C PRO A 48 3.68 -10.46 3.49
N ASP A 49 2.88 -10.27 4.53
CA ASP A 49 1.45 -10.57 4.49
C ASP A 49 0.67 -9.48 3.76
N MET A 50 1.26 -8.30 3.65
CA MET A 50 0.62 -7.13 3.04
C MET A 50 1.66 -6.09 2.67
N ILE A 51 1.34 -5.27 1.66
CA ILE A 51 2.22 -4.19 1.18
C ILE A 51 1.46 -2.87 1.20
N LEU A 52 2.06 -1.84 1.84
CA LEU A 52 1.66 -0.44 1.66
C LEU A 52 2.58 0.15 0.62
N LEU A 53 2.01 0.68 -0.45
CA LEU A 53 2.77 1.09 -1.62
C LEU A 53 2.44 2.52 -2.01
N ASP A 54 3.46 3.39 -2.02
CA ASP A 54 3.35 4.75 -2.54
C ASP A 54 3.20 4.71 -4.06
N PHE A 55 2.36 5.58 -4.60
CA PHE A 55 2.19 5.69 -6.04
C PHE A 55 3.42 6.30 -6.71
N GLN A 56 4.00 7.34 -6.11
CA GLN A 56 5.12 8.07 -6.71
C GLN A 56 6.45 7.65 -6.11
N MET A 57 7.33 7.10 -6.96
CA MET A 57 8.67 6.71 -6.57
C MET A 57 9.65 7.11 -7.67
N PRO A 58 10.97 7.28 -7.34
CA PRO A 58 11.91 7.84 -8.29
C PRO A 58 12.20 6.99 -9.52
N ASP A 59 12.07 5.67 -9.44
CA ASP A 59 12.40 4.76 -10.54
C ASP A 59 11.17 4.23 -11.28
N LEU A 60 10.13 3.81 -10.55
CA LEU A 60 8.90 3.24 -11.11
C LEU A 60 7.71 3.83 -10.37
N ASN A 61 6.59 4.00 -11.05
CA ASN A 61 5.37 4.38 -10.33
C ASN A 61 4.75 3.14 -9.65
N GLY A 62 3.90 3.39 -8.64
CA GLY A 62 3.31 2.32 -7.85
C GLY A 62 2.43 1.37 -8.66
N ILE A 63 1.81 1.84 -9.73
CA ILE A 63 0.97 0.97 -10.59
C ILE A 63 1.83 -0.09 -11.27
N ASP A 64 2.99 0.30 -11.81
CA ASP A 64 3.90 -0.64 -12.47
C ASP A 64 4.48 -1.65 -11.48
N VAL A 65 4.87 -1.18 -10.30
CA VAL A 65 5.38 -2.06 -9.24
C VAL A 65 4.30 -3.06 -8.82
N ALA A 66 3.08 -2.58 -8.61
CA ALA A 66 1.96 -3.42 -8.20
C ALA A 66 1.62 -4.47 -9.26
N ARG A 67 1.68 -4.08 -10.54
CA ARG A 67 1.43 -5.03 -11.63
C ARG A 67 2.41 -6.19 -11.58
N GLN A 68 3.69 -5.89 -11.37
CA GLN A 68 4.73 -6.93 -11.27
C GLN A 68 4.54 -7.81 -10.04
N ILE A 69 4.27 -7.20 -8.89
CA ILE A 69 4.06 -7.95 -7.65
C ILE A 69 2.82 -8.83 -7.76
N SER A 70 1.71 -8.29 -8.26
CA SER A 70 0.46 -9.05 -8.40
C SER A 70 0.59 -10.22 -9.37
N SER A 71 1.44 -10.07 -10.37
CA SER A 71 1.72 -11.16 -11.32
C SER A 71 2.49 -12.31 -10.65
N LEU A 72 3.45 -11.97 -9.79
CA LEU A 72 4.31 -12.96 -9.13
C LEU A 72 3.70 -13.51 -7.84
N PHE A 73 3.01 -12.66 -7.09
CA PHE A 73 2.47 -13.00 -5.77
C PHE A 73 1.04 -12.48 -5.63
N PRO A 74 0.08 -13.07 -6.39
CA PRO A 74 -1.30 -12.57 -6.38
C PRO A 74 -2.01 -12.69 -5.02
N GLU A 75 -1.48 -13.51 -4.12
CA GLU A 75 -2.05 -13.70 -2.78
C GLU A 75 -1.71 -12.56 -1.82
N ILE A 76 -0.68 -11.74 -2.11
CA ILE A 76 -0.28 -10.65 -1.22
C ILE A 76 -1.10 -9.41 -1.53
N PRO A 77 -1.96 -8.95 -0.60
CA PRO A 77 -2.74 -7.73 -0.82
C PRO A 77 -1.86 -6.49 -0.83
N ILE A 78 -2.17 -5.57 -1.74
CA ILE A 78 -1.47 -4.30 -1.88
C ILE A 78 -2.45 -3.16 -1.58
N LEU A 79 -2.06 -2.28 -0.68
CA LEU A 79 -2.76 -1.04 -0.38
C LEU A 79 -1.94 0.11 -0.94
N MET A 80 -2.52 0.87 -1.87
CA MET A 80 -1.86 2.07 -2.39
C MET A 80 -2.16 3.25 -1.46
N VAL A 81 -1.12 3.96 -1.06
CA VAL A 81 -1.23 5.14 -0.21
C VAL A 81 -0.59 6.31 -0.94
N THR A 82 -1.36 7.35 -1.25
CA THR A 82 -0.90 8.45 -2.08
C THR A 82 -1.35 9.81 -1.53
N ILE A 83 -0.61 10.87 -1.87
CA ILE A 83 -0.98 12.22 -1.46
C ILE A 83 -2.27 12.67 -2.17
N HIS A 84 -2.36 12.38 -3.48
CA HIS A 84 -3.49 12.81 -4.31
C HIS A 84 -4.23 11.60 -4.87
N LEU A 85 -5.25 11.17 -4.15
CA LEU A 85 -6.10 10.08 -4.60
C LEU A 85 -7.23 10.63 -5.47
N SER A 86 -7.36 10.09 -6.67
CA SER A 86 -8.46 10.42 -7.58
C SER A 86 -9.25 9.16 -7.92
N LYS A 87 -10.46 9.35 -8.41
CA LYS A 87 -11.28 8.24 -8.89
C LYS A 87 -10.56 7.46 -10.00
N GLN A 88 -9.94 8.20 -10.93
CA GLN A 88 -9.21 7.60 -12.04
C GLN A 88 -8.04 6.74 -11.54
N LEU A 89 -7.25 7.26 -10.60
CA LEU A 89 -6.12 6.52 -10.05
C LEU A 89 -6.60 5.28 -9.29
N ALA A 90 -7.69 5.39 -8.53
CA ALA A 90 -8.26 4.25 -7.83
C ALA A 90 -8.71 3.15 -8.79
N GLU A 91 -9.30 3.53 -9.93
CA GLU A 91 -9.71 2.58 -10.95
C GLU A 91 -8.51 1.88 -11.60
N GLU A 92 -7.45 2.65 -11.91
CA GLU A 92 -6.22 2.06 -12.44
C GLU A 92 -5.59 1.08 -11.45
N ALA A 93 -5.56 1.46 -10.18
CA ALA A 93 -5.02 0.60 -9.13
C ALA A 93 -5.79 -0.73 -9.07
N ARG A 94 -7.11 -0.65 -9.10
CA ARG A 94 -7.97 -1.84 -9.08
C ARG A 94 -7.69 -2.76 -10.27
N ARG A 95 -7.48 -2.20 -11.45
CA ARG A 95 -7.23 -3.00 -12.66
C ARG A 95 -5.95 -3.83 -12.59
N VAL A 96 -4.94 -3.36 -11.89
CA VAL A 96 -3.66 -4.07 -11.78
C VAL A 96 -3.58 -4.99 -10.56
N GLY A 97 -4.67 -5.13 -9.82
CA GLY A 97 -4.73 -6.05 -8.70
C GLY A 97 -4.51 -5.43 -7.33
N ILE A 98 -4.35 -4.12 -7.24
CA ILE A 98 -4.33 -3.42 -5.96
C ILE A 98 -5.70 -3.55 -5.31
N ARG A 99 -5.75 -3.87 -4.02
CA ARG A 99 -7.00 -4.16 -3.33
C ARG A 99 -7.53 -3.01 -2.51
N GLY A 100 -6.78 -1.93 -2.39
CA GLY A 100 -7.24 -0.74 -1.69
C GLY A 100 -6.42 0.48 -2.01
N ALA A 101 -6.99 1.65 -1.77
CA ALA A 101 -6.32 2.93 -1.97
C ALA A 101 -6.82 3.94 -0.96
N CYS A 102 -5.91 4.72 -0.37
CA CYS A 102 -6.27 5.79 0.53
C CYS A 102 -5.25 6.93 0.46
N ALA A 103 -5.65 8.07 1.00
CA ALA A 103 -4.79 9.25 1.04
C ALA A 103 -3.81 9.15 2.21
N LYS A 104 -2.56 9.58 2.00
CA LYS A 104 -1.52 9.57 3.04
C LYS A 104 -1.90 10.38 4.27
N THR A 105 -2.73 11.40 4.10
CA THR A 105 -3.15 12.28 5.18
C THR A 105 -4.33 11.75 5.99
N ASP A 106 -4.96 10.69 5.52
CA ASP A 106 -6.14 10.13 6.18
C ASP A 106 -5.75 8.91 7.02
N VAL A 107 -5.28 9.18 8.23
CA VAL A 107 -4.77 8.17 9.17
C VAL A 107 -5.79 7.09 9.49
N GLY A 108 -7.04 7.50 9.75
CA GLY A 108 -8.11 6.56 10.06
C GLY A 108 -8.38 5.60 8.91
N SER A 109 -8.40 6.11 7.68
CA SER A 109 -8.60 5.30 6.50
C SER A 109 -7.48 4.30 6.28
N ILE A 110 -6.23 4.68 6.58
CA ILE A 110 -5.09 3.76 6.42
C ILE A 110 -5.29 2.53 7.31
N VAL A 111 -5.59 2.73 8.59
CA VAL A 111 -5.79 1.63 9.54
C VAL A 111 -6.99 0.77 9.14
N GLU A 112 -8.11 1.40 8.77
CA GLU A 112 -9.30 0.67 8.32
C GLU A 112 -9.03 -0.14 7.05
N ALA A 113 -8.27 0.44 6.11
CA ALA A 113 -7.93 -0.22 4.86
C ALA A 113 -7.05 -1.45 5.10
N VAL A 114 -6.03 -1.31 5.96
CA VAL A 114 -5.17 -2.44 6.32
C VAL A 114 -6.01 -3.57 6.91
N ASP A 115 -6.89 -3.23 7.84
CA ASP A 115 -7.76 -4.21 8.48
C ASP A 115 -8.66 -4.92 7.45
N ALA A 116 -9.26 -4.14 6.54
CA ALA A 116 -10.12 -4.69 5.48
C ALA A 116 -9.36 -5.66 4.57
N LEU A 117 -8.17 -5.28 4.13
CA LEU A 117 -7.36 -6.10 3.24
C LEU A 117 -6.89 -7.39 3.91
N LEU A 118 -6.57 -7.34 5.20
CA LEU A 118 -6.16 -8.51 5.96
C LEU A 118 -7.30 -9.52 6.13
N HIS A 119 -8.55 -9.07 6.03
CA HIS A 119 -9.74 -9.92 6.07
C HIS A 119 -10.25 -10.26 4.66
N GLN A 120 -9.36 -10.18 3.66
CA GLN A 120 -9.64 -10.52 2.27
C GLN A 120 -10.65 -9.61 1.59
N GLY A 121 -10.85 -8.42 2.13
CA GLY A 121 -11.71 -7.40 1.53
C GLY A 121 -10.95 -6.45 0.62
N THR A 122 -11.66 -5.45 0.16
CA THR A 122 -11.11 -4.32 -0.59
C THR A 122 -11.44 -3.04 0.14
N TYR A 123 -10.69 -1.97 -0.18
CA TYR A 123 -10.93 -0.67 0.44
C TYR A 123 -10.65 0.43 -0.59
N PHE A 124 -11.69 0.88 -1.27
CA PHE A 124 -11.59 2.00 -2.20
C PHE A 124 -12.57 3.07 -1.75
N PRO A 125 -12.10 4.32 -1.58
CA PRO A 125 -12.99 5.40 -1.15
C PRO A 125 -14.12 5.59 -2.15
N THR A 126 -15.31 5.86 -1.63
CA THR A 126 -16.43 6.23 -2.48
C THR A 126 -16.22 7.65 -2.98
N MET A 127 -16.05 7.80 -4.27
CA MET A 127 -15.93 9.11 -4.92
C MET A 127 -17.33 9.57 -5.30
N SER A 128 -17.99 10.27 -4.38
CA SER A 128 -19.34 10.79 -4.62
C SER A 128 -19.33 11.93 -5.62
N ALA A 129 -20.52 12.36 -6.05
CA ALA A 129 -20.64 13.53 -6.93
C ALA A 129 -20.00 14.77 -6.31
N ALA A 130 -20.04 14.91 -5.00
CA ALA A 130 -19.46 16.04 -4.29
C ALA A 130 -17.93 16.03 -4.34
N ASN A 131 -17.31 14.87 -4.54
CA ASN A 131 -15.86 14.69 -4.55
C ASN A 131 -15.26 14.62 -5.95
N ARG A 132 -16.09 14.77 -6.96
CA ARG A 132 -15.67 14.66 -8.35
C ARG A 132 -15.31 15.99 -8.98
#